data_43e1f4bdfc6891cba0ffc2f3874a6326
#
_entry.id   43e1f4bdfc6891cba0ffc2f3874a6326
#
_cell.length_a   1.000
_cell.length_b   1.000
_cell.length_c   1.000
_cell.angle_alpha   90.00
_cell.angle_beta   90.00
_cell.angle_gamma   90.00
#
_symmetry.space_group_name_H-M   'P 1'
#
loop_
_entity.id
_entity.type
_entity.pdbx_description
1 polymer ?
#
loop_
_entity_poly.entity_id
_entity_poly.type
_entity_poly.pdbx_seq_one_letter_code
_entity_poly.pdbx_strand_id
1 'polypeptide(L)'
;MKTEKEEGKKYFEAAQGQDLFALGLLPHGETFLDIGSGGPINCNNTYTLEKNGWKGICVDNISDELLEEEHPNLESLYKETRESPFFNMDACSEEFIGLITETYPSKIIDYISLDIDNSSVDCLAKLMANGFNFKCMTFEHDLYNREVMNFIIKYQSKDILLERGYFPLFENVCLFTDGQKPWEDWWINLNYLSSSKFLCSYNRSWQDCLQRVINFSINSKEENPKLMEIISKIK
;
A
#
# COMPACT_ATOMS: atom_id res chain seq x y z
N MET A 1 -17.55 -26.19 27.91
CA MET A 1 -17.85 -24.81 27.51
C MET A 1 -16.55 -24.20 27.04
N LYS A 2 -16.34 -24.10 25.72
CA LYS A 2 -15.23 -23.33 25.14
C LYS A 2 -15.73 -21.89 25.07
N THR A 3 -15.08 -21.00 25.78
CA THR A 3 -15.28 -19.56 25.66
C THR A 3 -14.84 -19.16 24.26
N GLU A 4 -15.80 -18.81 23.41
CA GLU A 4 -15.52 -18.05 22.19
C GLU A 4 -14.82 -16.75 22.64
N LYS A 5 -13.52 -16.65 22.31
CA LYS A 5 -12.84 -15.35 22.35
C LYS A 5 -13.56 -14.50 21.31
N GLU A 6 -14.16 -13.39 21.71
CA GLU A 6 -14.52 -12.32 20.80
C GLU A 6 -13.21 -11.91 20.08
N GLU A 7 -13.03 -12.39 18.86
CA GLU A 7 -12.03 -11.82 17.96
C GLU A 7 -12.39 -10.35 17.79
N GLY A 8 -11.51 -9.47 18.24
CA GLY A 8 -11.72 -8.02 18.15
C GLY A 8 -12.04 -7.66 16.72
N LYS A 9 -13.16 -6.98 16.51
CA LYS A 9 -13.66 -6.60 15.19
C LYS A 9 -12.60 -5.75 14.48
N LYS A 10 -11.99 -6.28 13.41
CA LYS A 10 -11.02 -5.57 12.61
C LYS A 10 -11.75 -4.52 11.76
N TYR A 11 -11.30 -3.29 11.79
CA TYR A 11 -11.93 -2.17 11.09
C TYR A 11 -11.14 -1.69 9.88
N PHE A 12 -10.00 -2.32 9.61
CA PHE A 12 -9.17 -2.15 8.44
C PHE A 12 -8.58 -3.53 8.09
N GLU A 13 -8.24 -3.74 6.84
CA GLU A 13 -7.86 -5.08 6.37
C GLU A 13 -6.37 -5.20 6.02
N ALA A 14 -5.68 -4.10 5.75
CA ALA A 14 -4.23 -4.12 5.55
C ALA A 14 -3.50 -4.75 6.75
N ALA A 15 -2.41 -5.43 6.49
CA ALA A 15 -1.66 -6.15 7.51
C ALA A 15 -1.11 -5.20 8.58
N GLN A 16 -0.61 -4.02 8.18
CA GLN A 16 0.03 -3.01 9.04
C GLN A 16 -0.54 -1.60 8.86
N GLY A 17 -1.79 -1.47 8.40
CA GLY A 17 -2.50 -0.19 8.33
C GLY A 17 -2.09 0.69 7.16
N GLN A 18 -1.59 0.12 6.07
CA GLN A 18 -1.25 0.81 4.83
C GLN A 18 -2.48 1.54 4.24
N ASP A 19 -3.65 0.91 4.32
CA ASP A 19 -4.93 1.48 3.95
C ASP A 19 -5.29 2.73 4.78
N LEU A 20 -5.06 2.69 6.10
CA LEU A 20 -5.27 3.83 6.98
C LEU A 20 -4.23 4.94 6.77
N PHE A 21 -3.00 4.60 6.38
CA PHE A 21 -2.00 5.57 5.96
C PHE A 21 -2.50 6.38 4.76
N ALA A 22 -2.97 5.71 3.71
CA ALA A 22 -3.51 6.37 2.53
C ALA A 22 -4.74 7.24 2.85
N LEU A 23 -5.71 6.71 3.58
CA LEU A 23 -6.90 7.46 4.03
C LEU A 23 -6.54 8.67 4.88
N GLY A 24 -5.53 8.53 5.75
CA GLY A 24 -5.10 9.61 6.65
C GLY A 24 -4.43 10.77 5.94
N LEU A 25 -3.70 10.48 4.87
CA LEU A 25 -3.03 11.51 4.07
C LEU A 25 -3.93 12.16 3.02
N LEU A 26 -4.87 11.39 2.48
CA LEU A 26 -5.67 11.76 1.32
C LEU A 26 -7.17 11.64 1.64
N PRO A 27 -7.75 12.59 2.41
CA PRO A 27 -9.17 12.56 2.79
C PRO A 27 -10.12 12.58 1.58
N HIS A 28 -9.64 13.08 0.46
CA HIS A 28 -10.37 13.16 -0.82
C HIS A 28 -9.72 12.28 -1.90
N GLY A 29 -8.95 11.27 -1.51
CA GLY A 29 -8.38 10.31 -2.46
C GLY A 29 -9.47 9.48 -3.12
N GLU A 30 -9.26 9.14 -4.38
CA GLU A 30 -10.24 8.46 -5.22
C GLU A 30 -9.68 7.21 -5.90
N THR A 31 -8.35 7.13 -6.09
CA THR A 31 -7.74 6.08 -6.92
C THR A 31 -6.61 5.35 -6.23
N PHE A 32 -6.52 4.04 -6.48
CA PHE A 32 -5.40 3.22 -6.02
C PHE A 32 -4.91 2.24 -7.10
N LEU A 33 -3.69 1.75 -6.92
CA LEU A 33 -3.09 0.65 -7.65
C LEU A 33 -2.46 -0.31 -6.64
N ASP A 34 -2.89 -1.58 -6.65
CA ASP A 34 -2.43 -2.61 -5.72
C ASP A 34 -1.64 -3.67 -6.49
N ILE A 35 -0.32 -3.67 -6.34
CA ILE A 35 0.61 -4.57 -7.03
C ILE A 35 1.21 -5.52 -6.00
N GLY A 36 1.01 -6.83 -6.19
CA GLY A 36 1.22 -7.85 -5.19
C GLY A 36 0.04 -7.92 -4.22
N SER A 37 -1.17 -7.89 -4.78
CA SER A 37 -2.38 -7.69 -4.00
C SER A 37 -2.80 -8.90 -3.16
N GLY A 38 -2.25 -10.09 -3.42
CA GLY A 38 -2.57 -11.33 -2.70
C GLY A 38 -4.06 -11.64 -2.67
N GLY A 39 -4.60 -11.91 -1.49
CA GLY A 39 -6.02 -12.16 -1.30
C GLY A 39 -6.88 -10.90 -1.35
N PRO A 40 -8.20 -11.03 -1.66
CA PRO A 40 -9.06 -9.86 -1.91
C PRO A 40 -9.42 -9.06 -0.65
N ILE A 41 -9.32 -9.63 0.54
CA ILE A 41 -9.78 -9.02 1.80
C ILE A 41 -8.69 -9.01 2.86
N ASN A 42 -8.32 -10.19 3.35
CA ASN A 42 -7.39 -10.31 4.48
C ASN A 42 -5.98 -9.89 4.07
N CYS A 43 -5.37 -9.03 4.86
CA CYS A 43 -4.05 -8.45 4.62
C CYS A 43 -3.95 -7.66 3.30
N ASN A 44 -5.09 -7.27 2.71
CA ASN A 44 -5.11 -6.52 1.47
C ASN A 44 -5.02 -5.01 1.74
N ASN A 45 -4.08 -4.34 1.09
CA ASN A 45 -3.74 -2.95 1.34
C ASN A 45 -4.74 -1.93 0.77
N THR A 46 -5.73 -2.38 -0.01
CA THR A 46 -6.67 -1.51 -0.71
C THR A 46 -8.14 -1.85 -0.49
N TYR A 47 -8.45 -2.96 0.18
CA TYR A 47 -9.84 -3.33 0.45
C TYR A 47 -10.60 -2.25 1.24
N THR A 48 -9.99 -1.75 2.33
CA THR A 48 -10.61 -0.66 3.11
C THR A 48 -10.76 0.62 2.30
N LEU A 49 -9.83 0.92 1.40
CA LEU A 49 -9.94 2.07 0.49
C LEU A 49 -11.16 1.94 -0.40
N GLU A 50 -11.34 0.77 -1.03
CA GLU A 50 -12.50 0.50 -1.88
C GLU A 50 -13.82 0.63 -1.11
N LYS A 51 -13.90 0.08 0.12
CA LYS A 51 -15.09 0.22 0.98
C LYS A 51 -15.37 1.68 1.39
N ASN A 52 -14.39 2.56 1.24
CA ASN A 52 -14.53 4.00 1.43
C ASN A 52 -14.71 4.79 0.11
N GLY A 53 -15.02 4.08 -0.98
CA GLY A 53 -15.42 4.66 -2.26
C GLY A 53 -14.26 4.97 -3.21
N TRP A 54 -13.03 4.51 -2.89
CA TRP A 54 -11.91 4.59 -3.84
C TRP A 54 -12.09 3.52 -4.93
N LYS A 55 -11.48 3.77 -6.07
CA LYS A 55 -11.52 2.86 -7.23
C LYS A 55 -10.10 2.56 -7.68
N GLY A 56 -9.87 1.33 -8.11
CA GLY A 56 -8.55 0.94 -8.58
C GLY A 56 -8.53 -0.43 -9.20
N ILE A 57 -7.34 -0.95 -9.40
CA ILE A 57 -7.12 -2.32 -9.85
C ILE A 57 -6.16 -3.02 -8.91
N CYS A 58 -6.34 -4.33 -8.81
CA CYS A 58 -5.50 -5.25 -8.06
C CYS A 58 -4.76 -6.14 -9.06
N VAL A 59 -3.45 -6.32 -8.87
CA VAL A 59 -2.60 -7.12 -9.75
C VAL A 59 -1.72 -8.03 -8.93
N ASP A 60 -1.58 -9.25 -9.37
CA ASP A 60 -0.62 -10.19 -8.83
C ASP A 60 -0.16 -11.16 -9.93
N ASN A 61 0.98 -11.81 -9.73
CA ASN A 61 1.50 -12.81 -10.66
C ASN A 61 1.62 -14.16 -9.94
N ILE A 62 0.48 -14.81 -9.78
CA ILE A 62 0.36 -16.07 -9.07
C ILE A 62 0.42 -17.20 -10.09
N SER A 63 1.36 -18.14 -9.91
CA SER A 63 1.48 -19.31 -10.79
C SER A 63 0.23 -20.20 -10.74
N ASP A 64 -0.08 -20.86 -11.85
CA ASP A 64 -1.23 -21.76 -11.92
C ASP A 64 -1.17 -22.86 -10.84
N GLU A 65 0.02 -23.35 -10.49
CA GLU A 65 0.21 -24.34 -9.43
C GLU A 65 -0.20 -23.79 -8.06
N LEU A 66 0.22 -22.57 -7.72
CA LEU A 66 -0.17 -21.93 -6.46
C LEU A 66 -1.65 -21.54 -6.46
N LEU A 67 -2.21 -21.16 -7.61
CA LEU A 67 -3.65 -20.90 -7.74
C LEU A 67 -4.46 -22.16 -7.44
N GLU A 68 -4.03 -23.34 -7.93
CA GLU A 68 -4.74 -24.60 -7.71
C GLU A 68 -4.60 -25.12 -6.26
N GLU A 69 -3.43 -24.96 -5.65
CA GLU A 69 -3.12 -25.54 -4.34
C GLU A 69 -3.54 -24.64 -3.18
N GLU A 70 -3.17 -23.36 -3.22
CA GLU A 70 -3.33 -22.44 -2.08
C GLU A 70 -4.51 -21.48 -2.24
N HIS A 71 -4.85 -21.11 -3.47
CA HIS A 71 -5.87 -20.12 -3.78
C HIS A 71 -6.87 -20.58 -4.85
N PRO A 72 -7.43 -21.81 -4.75
CA PRO A 72 -8.41 -22.26 -5.72
C PRO A 72 -9.57 -21.28 -5.75
N ASN A 73 -9.85 -20.71 -6.91
CA ASN A 73 -10.91 -19.72 -7.14
C ASN A 73 -10.58 -18.26 -6.75
N LEU A 74 -9.30 -17.86 -6.68
CA LEU A 74 -8.93 -16.48 -6.30
C LEU A 74 -9.64 -15.43 -7.17
N GLU A 75 -9.67 -15.59 -8.49
CA GLU A 75 -10.37 -14.69 -9.39
C GLU A 75 -11.88 -14.62 -9.10
N SER A 76 -12.51 -15.77 -8.81
CA SER A 76 -13.92 -15.79 -8.43
C SER A 76 -14.16 -15.07 -7.11
N LEU A 77 -13.25 -15.27 -6.16
CA LEU A 77 -13.32 -14.61 -4.85
C LEU A 77 -13.18 -13.09 -4.98
N TYR A 78 -12.28 -12.61 -5.86
CA TYR A 78 -12.19 -11.18 -6.18
C TYR A 78 -13.50 -10.68 -6.79
N LYS A 79 -14.05 -11.35 -7.79
CA LYS A 79 -15.33 -10.98 -8.43
C LYS A 79 -16.52 -10.95 -7.47
N GLU A 80 -16.51 -11.81 -6.44
CA GLU A 80 -17.59 -11.88 -5.45
C GLU A 80 -17.47 -10.82 -4.34
N THR A 81 -16.23 -10.40 -4.01
CA THR A 81 -15.96 -9.59 -2.81
C THR A 81 -15.52 -8.16 -3.10
N ARG A 82 -14.99 -7.90 -4.31
CA ARG A 82 -14.42 -6.62 -4.73
C ARG A 82 -15.20 -6.00 -5.89
N GLU A 83 -15.26 -4.68 -5.90
CA GLU A 83 -15.69 -3.92 -7.09
C GLU A 83 -14.50 -3.66 -8.03
N SER A 84 -13.29 -3.59 -7.47
CA SER A 84 -12.05 -3.41 -8.21
C SER A 84 -11.66 -4.70 -8.91
N PRO A 85 -11.34 -4.67 -10.21
CA PRO A 85 -10.92 -5.84 -10.94
C PRO A 85 -9.56 -6.35 -10.47
N PHE A 86 -9.39 -7.67 -10.53
CA PHE A 86 -8.13 -8.37 -10.31
C PHE A 86 -7.58 -8.86 -11.65
N PHE A 87 -6.27 -8.72 -11.83
CA PHE A 87 -5.55 -9.20 -12.99
C PHE A 87 -4.38 -10.08 -12.55
N ASN A 88 -4.42 -11.37 -12.93
CA ASN A 88 -3.29 -12.26 -12.75
C ASN A 88 -2.30 -12.05 -13.90
N MET A 89 -1.31 -11.20 -13.71
CA MET A 89 -0.33 -10.84 -14.73
C MET A 89 0.96 -10.27 -14.13
N ASP A 90 2.02 -10.33 -14.91
CA ASP A 90 3.30 -9.71 -14.55
C ASP A 90 3.20 -8.17 -14.60
N ALA A 91 3.34 -7.54 -13.45
CA ALA A 91 3.34 -6.08 -13.31
C ALA A 91 4.55 -5.39 -13.98
N CYS A 92 5.57 -6.15 -14.38
CA CYS A 92 6.68 -5.66 -15.17
C CYS A 92 6.46 -5.80 -16.69
N SER A 93 5.33 -6.31 -17.15
CA SER A 93 5.04 -6.53 -18.58
C SER A 93 4.63 -5.25 -19.30
N GLU A 94 4.76 -5.23 -20.64
CA GLU A 94 4.23 -4.13 -21.48
C GLU A 94 2.70 -4.16 -21.50
N GLU A 95 2.10 -5.34 -21.38
CA GLU A 95 0.65 -5.52 -21.29
C GLU A 95 0.09 -4.81 -20.06
N PHE A 96 0.76 -4.96 -18.92
CA PHE A 96 0.38 -4.25 -17.70
C PHE A 96 0.47 -2.73 -17.87
N ILE A 97 1.56 -2.22 -18.46
CA ILE A 97 1.71 -0.78 -18.73
C ILE A 97 0.61 -0.27 -19.66
N GLY A 98 0.21 -1.05 -20.67
CA GLY A 98 -0.93 -0.75 -21.52
C GLY A 98 -2.23 -0.63 -20.72
N LEU A 99 -2.54 -1.66 -19.91
CA LEU A 99 -3.72 -1.71 -19.06
C LEU A 99 -3.83 -0.50 -18.12
N ILE A 100 -2.76 -0.18 -17.38
CA ILE A 100 -2.81 0.95 -16.44
C ILE A 100 -2.82 2.31 -17.14
N THR A 101 -2.28 2.42 -18.36
CA THR A 101 -2.36 3.64 -19.16
C THR A 101 -3.81 3.92 -19.60
N GLU A 102 -4.57 2.88 -19.95
CA GLU A 102 -5.99 3.00 -20.27
C GLU A 102 -6.83 3.28 -19.01
N THR A 103 -6.53 2.62 -17.90
CA THR A 103 -7.26 2.78 -16.64
C THR A 103 -7.03 4.15 -16.00
N TYR A 104 -5.79 4.65 -16.06
CA TYR A 104 -5.37 5.92 -15.45
C TYR A 104 -4.77 6.88 -16.50
N PRO A 105 -5.60 7.47 -17.37
CA PRO A 105 -5.11 8.32 -18.47
C PRO A 105 -4.38 9.58 -18.02
N SER A 106 -4.66 10.07 -16.80
CA SER A 106 -3.90 11.17 -16.18
C SER A 106 -2.50 10.78 -15.77
N LYS A 107 -2.24 9.49 -15.63
CA LYS A 107 -1.02 8.91 -15.04
C LYS A 107 -0.71 9.41 -13.62
N ILE A 108 -1.70 9.95 -12.94
CA ILE A 108 -1.64 10.34 -11.53
C ILE A 108 -2.59 9.42 -10.77
N ILE A 109 -2.06 8.69 -9.80
CA ILE A 109 -2.80 7.76 -8.95
C ILE A 109 -2.61 8.22 -7.50
N ASP A 110 -3.67 8.20 -6.71
CA ASP A 110 -3.61 8.70 -5.34
C ASP A 110 -2.70 7.82 -4.47
N TYR A 111 -2.90 6.51 -4.50
CA TYR A 111 -2.13 5.57 -3.69
C TYR A 111 -1.68 4.36 -4.51
N ILE A 112 -0.44 3.93 -4.29
CA ILE A 112 0.06 2.64 -4.76
C ILE A 112 0.58 1.82 -3.57
N SER A 113 0.20 0.53 -3.54
CA SER A 113 0.88 -0.52 -2.80
C SER A 113 1.76 -1.30 -3.77
N LEU A 114 3.05 -1.42 -3.47
CA LEU A 114 4.00 -2.18 -4.29
C LEU A 114 4.72 -3.22 -3.43
N ASP A 115 4.36 -4.48 -3.65
CA ASP A 115 4.77 -5.63 -2.85
C ASP A 115 4.88 -6.88 -3.75
N ILE A 116 5.95 -6.94 -4.54
CA ILE A 116 6.23 -8.06 -5.47
C ILE A 116 7.68 -8.54 -5.35
N ASP A 117 8.18 -8.58 -4.12
CA ASP A 117 9.51 -9.12 -3.82
C ASP A 117 10.63 -8.52 -4.70
N ASN A 118 11.42 -9.40 -5.29
CA ASN A 118 12.60 -9.05 -6.10
C ASN A 118 12.30 -8.20 -7.34
N SER A 119 11.06 -8.18 -7.82
CA SER A 119 10.64 -7.44 -9.02
C SER A 119 10.18 -6.00 -8.70
N SER A 120 10.08 -5.62 -7.43
CA SER A 120 9.52 -4.33 -7.01
C SER A 120 10.27 -3.13 -7.58
N VAL A 121 11.60 -3.18 -7.65
CA VAL A 121 12.42 -2.08 -8.21
C VAL A 121 12.22 -1.94 -9.71
N ASP A 122 12.22 -3.05 -10.44
CA ASP A 122 12.05 -3.04 -11.90
C ASP A 122 10.65 -2.54 -12.28
N CYS A 123 9.63 -2.97 -11.55
CA CYS A 123 8.27 -2.48 -11.70
C CYS A 123 8.18 -0.98 -11.43
N LEU A 124 8.74 -0.50 -10.30
CA LEU A 124 8.77 0.92 -9.96
C LEU A 124 9.47 1.73 -11.06
N ALA A 125 10.65 1.29 -11.50
CA ALA A 125 11.41 1.98 -12.55
C ALA A 125 10.61 2.07 -13.84
N LYS A 126 9.92 1.00 -14.23
CA LYS A 126 9.08 0.95 -15.42
C LYS A 126 7.87 1.87 -15.32
N LEU A 127 7.17 1.88 -14.20
CA LEU A 127 6.07 2.80 -13.93
C LEU A 127 6.53 4.26 -14.07
N MET A 128 7.64 4.62 -13.43
CA MET A 128 8.20 5.97 -13.47
C MET A 128 8.68 6.36 -14.88
N ALA A 129 9.28 5.43 -15.64
CA ALA A 129 9.71 5.66 -17.01
C ALA A 129 8.52 5.92 -17.95
N ASN A 130 7.36 5.34 -17.68
CA ASN A 130 6.12 5.56 -18.40
C ASN A 130 5.34 6.79 -17.93
N GLY A 131 5.87 7.55 -16.99
CA GLY A 131 5.32 8.83 -16.53
C GLY A 131 4.23 8.73 -15.46
N PHE A 132 4.05 7.55 -14.85
CA PHE A 132 3.14 7.41 -13.72
C PHE A 132 3.68 8.14 -12.48
N ASN A 133 2.78 8.76 -11.74
CA ASN A 133 3.05 9.45 -10.48
C ASN A 133 2.02 9.04 -9.44
N PHE A 134 2.45 8.90 -8.21
CA PHE A 134 1.62 8.53 -7.08
C PHE A 134 1.66 9.63 -6.03
N LYS A 135 0.54 9.94 -5.38
CA LYS A 135 0.54 10.95 -4.30
C LYS A 135 1.16 10.40 -3.02
N CYS A 136 0.86 9.14 -2.69
CA CYS A 136 1.55 8.40 -1.64
C CYS A 136 1.73 6.92 -2.05
N MET A 137 2.66 6.25 -1.37
CA MET A 137 3.07 4.89 -1.70
C MET A 137 3.50 4.15 -0.44
N THR A 138 3.18 2.86 -0.37
CA THR A 138 3.86 1.90 0.48
C THR A 138 4.70 0.98 -0.41
N PHE A 139 5.96 0.79 -0.03
CA PHE A 139 6.93 0.04 -0.80
C PHE A 139 7.62 -0.99 0.09
N GLU A 140 7.33 -2.26 -0.17
CA GLU A 140 7.93 -3.37 0.57
C GLU A 140 9.34 -3.69 0.07
N HIS A 141 10.22 -3.98 1.02
CA HIS A 141 11.62 -4.32 0.73
C HIS A 141 12.17 -5.44 1.62
N ASP A 142 11.43 -5.88 2.62
CA ASP A 142 11.75 -7.02 3.50
C ASP A 142 13.15 -6.98 4.13
N LEU A 143 13.66 -5.80 4.44
CA LEU A 143 15.03 -5.62 4.92
C LEU A 143 15.36 -6.46 6.18
N TYR A 144 14.33 -6.91 6.90
CA TYR A 144 14.49 -7.77 8.07
C TYR A 144 15.06 -9.16 7.73
N ASN A 145 14.90 -9.63 6.50
CA ASN A 145 15.48 -10.89 6.02
C ASN A 145 17.00 -10.81 5.90
N ARG A 146 17.56 -9.59 5.77
CA ARG A 146 19.01 -9.32 5.69
C ARG A 146 19.69 -9.98 4.49
N GLU A 147 18.95 -10.34 3.47
CA GLU A 147 19.50 -10.81 2.21
C GLU A 147 20.04 -9.64 1.38
N VAL A 148 21.06 -9.89 0.56
CA VAL A 148 21.67 -8.84 -0.27
C VAL A 148 20.63 -8.19 -1.18
N MET A 149 19.69 -8.98 -1.71
CA MET A 149 18.64 -8.49 -2.60
C MET A 149 17.74 -7.47 -1.89
N ASN A 150 17.34 -7.70 -0.64
CA ASN A 150 16.51 -6.75 0.12
C ASN A 150 17.19 -5.39 0.31
N PHE A 151 18.52 -5.37 0.52
CA PHE A 151 19.28 -4.12 0.54
C PHE A 151 19.29 -3.44 -0.82
N ILE A 152 19.46 -4.19 -1.92
CA ILE A 152 19.41 -3.65 -3.27
C ILE A 152 18.05 -3.03 -3.55
N ILE A 153 16.96 -3.76 -3.27
CA ILE A 153 15.57 -3.31 -3.46
C ILE A 153 15.36 -1.99 -2.71
N LYS A 154 15.68 -1.94 -1.43
CA LYS A 154 15.50 -0.75 -0.61
C LYS A 154 16.27 0.46 -1.13
N TYR A 155 17.55 0.32 -1.42
CA TYR A 155 18.37 1.48 -1.75
C TYR A 155 18.15 1.94 -3.20
N GLN A 156 17.92 1.05 -4.15
CA GLN A 156 17.60 1.43 -5.52
C GLN A 156 16.22 2.08 -5.62
N SER A 157 15.21 1.56 -4.93
CA SER A 157 13.90 2.22 -4.89
C SER A 157 13.98 3.61 -4.29
N LYS A 158 14.78 3.77 -3.22
CA LYS A 158 15.01 5.07 -2.58
C LYS A 158 15.65 6.06 -3.54
N ASP A 159 16.66 5.67 -4.28
CA ASP A 159 17.32 6.54 -5.26
C ASP A 159 16.34 6.98 -6.36
N ILE A 160 15.59 6.03 -6.94
CA ILE A 160 14.56 6.31 -7.96
C ILE A 160 13.51 7.30 -7.44
N LEU A 161 13.01 7.08 -6.23
CA LEU A 161 11.94 7.91 -5.65
C LEU A 161 12.42 9.32 -5.31
N LEU A 162 13.61 9.45 -4.69
CA LEU A 162 14.20 10.76 -4.38
C LEU A 162 14.44 11.60 -5.63
N GLU A 163 14.95 11.01 -6.72
CA GLU A 163 15.15 11.69 -8.01
C GLU A 163 13.84 12.20 -8.63
N ARG A 164 12.71 11.60 -8.29
CA ARG A 164 11.38 11.96 -8.78
C ARG A 164 10.59 12.88 -7.84
N GLY A 165 11.23 13.37 -6.76
CA GLY A 165 10.62 14.31 -5.83
C GLY A 165 9.74 13.66 -4.76
N TYR A 166 9.89 12.37 -4.51
CA TYR A 166 9.27 11.70 -3.38
C TYR A 166 10.08 11.93 -2.11
N PHE A 167 9.38 11.89 -1.00
CA PHE A 167 9.95 12.05 0.34
C PHE A 167 9.58 10.83 1.19
N PRO A 168 10.56 10.17 1.83
CA PRO A 168 10.28 9.05 2.71
C PRO A 168 9.70 9.58 4.03
N LEU A 169 8.39 9.49 4.17
CA LEU A 169 7.72 9.96 5.39
C LEU A 169 8.06 9.06 6.56
N PHE A 170 8.06 7.76 6.33
CA PHE A 170 8.49 6.76 7.30
C PHE A 170 9.42 5.76 6.60
N GLU A 171 10.68 5.70 7.04
CA GLU A 171 11.64 4.72 6.57
C GLU A 171 11.73 3.54 7.55
N ASN A 172 11.87 2.33 7.02
CA ASN A 172 11.96 1.12 7.82
C ASN A 172 10.78 0.98 8.78
N VAL A 173 9.58 1.05 8.26
CA VAL A 173 8.38 0.69 9.02
C VAL A 173 8.52 -0.75 9.46
N CYS A 174 8.35 -1.01 10.75
CA CYS A 174 8.65 -2.30 11.35
C CYS A 174 7.38 -3.08 11.69
N LEU A 175 7.47 -4.40 11.55
CA LEU A 175 6.37 -5.32 11.86
C LEU A 175 5.98 -5.30 13.35
N PHE A 176 6.97 -5.03 14.23
CA PHE A 176 6.77 -5.09 15.67
C PHE A 176 7.00 -3.75 16.36
N THR A 177 6.39 -3.61 17.55
CA THR A 177 6.43 -2.40 18.37
C THR A 177 7.81 -2.06 18.92
N ASP A 178 8.73 -3.00 18.95
CA ASP A 178 10.12 -2.82 19.40
C ASP A 178 11.03 -2.20 18.35
N GLY A 179 10.52 -1.88 17.16
CA GLY A 179 11.30 -1.33 16.04
C GLY A 179 12.18 -2.37 15.34
N GLN A 180 11.90 -3.65 15.55
CA GLN A 180 12.58 -4.75 14.87
C GLN A 180 11.84 -5.14 13.60
N LYS A 181 12.55 -5.81 12.69
CA LYS A 181 12.05 -6.27 11.40
C LYS A 181 11.55 -5.12 10.52
N PRO A 182 12.46 -4.26 10.03
CA PRO A 182 12.13 -3.27 9.01
C PRO A 182 11.62 -3.98 7.76
N TRP A 183 10.44 -3.62 7.33
CA TRP A 183 9.69 -4.33 6.30
C TRP A 183 9.48 -3.48 5.07
N GLU A 184 8.95 -2.25 5.22
CA GLU A 184 8.58 -1.37 4.13
C GLU A 184 8.94 0.09 4.41
N ASP A 185 8.89 0.92 3.38
CA ASP A 185 8.98 2.38 3.48
C ASP A 185 7.66 3.01 3.01
N TRP A 186 7.23 4.09 3.69
CA TRP A 186 6.04 4.86 3.32
C TRP A 186 6.43 6.22 2.78
N TRP A 187 6.00 6.51 1.57
CA TRP A 187 6.45 7.64 0.78
C TRP A 187 5.32 8.61 0.45
N ILE A 188 5.66 9.89 0.32
CA ILE A 188 4.79 10.93 -0.24
C ILE A 188 5.48 11.63 -1.40
N ASN A 189 4.70 12.08 -2.36
CA ASN A 189 5.20 12.90 -3.45
C ASN A 189 5.02 14.38 -3.09
N LEU A 190 6.13 15.13 -3.01
CA LEU A 190 6.13 16.54 -2.59
C LEU A 190 5.46 17.49 -3.60
N ASN A 191 5.20 17.03 -4.81
CA ASN A 191 4.44 17.81 -5.79
C ASN A 191 2.94 17.87 -5.44
N TYR A 192 2.45 16.93 -4.63
CA TYR A 192 1.03 16.81 -4.28
C TYR A 192 0.78 16.98 -2.78
N LEU A 193 1.73 16.57 -1.95
CA LEU A 193 1.60 16.58 -0.49
C LEU A 193 2.77 17.33 0.14
N SER A 194 2.46 18.22 1.06
CA SER A 194 3.50 18.98 1.78
C SER A 194 4.08 18.18 2.94
N SER A 195 5.39 18.00 2.97
CA SER A 195 6.12 17.40 4.10
C SER A 195 6.25 18.34 5.30
N SER A 196 5.92 19.65 5.16
CA SER A 196 6.19 20.66 6.19
C SER A 196 5.50 20.41 7.54
N LYS A 197 4.51 19.53 7.56
CA LYS A 197 3.75 19.17 8.76
C LYS A 197 4.13 17.82 9.35
N PHE A 198 4.99 17.05 8.67
CA PHE A 198 5.43 15.74 9.11
C PHE A 198 6.89 15.79 9.56
N LEU A 199 7.17 15.09 10.64
CA LEU A 199 8.54 14.76 11.01
C LEU A 199 8.83 13.35 10.46
N CYS A 200 9.77 13.26 9.54
CA CYS A 200 10.29 11.98 9.08
C CYS A 200 10.67 11.10 10.28
N SER A 201 10.35 9.85 10.26
CA SER A 201 10.78 8.91 11.27
C SER A 201 11.37 7.64 10.65
N TYR A 202 12.24 7.01 11.41
CA TYR A 202 13.04 5.89 10.99
C TYR A 202 12.95 4.76 12.03
N ASN A 203 12.89 3.52 11.58
CA ASN A 203 12.79 2.34 12.44
C ASN A 203 11.67 2.43 13.48
N ARG A 204 10.45 2.72 13.04
CA ARG A 204 9.26 2.77 13.89
C ARG A 204 8.34 1.60 13.60
N SER A 205 7.61 1.17 14.62
CA SER A 205 6.50 0.25 14.40
C SER A 205 5.46 0.90 13.48
N TRP A 206 4.75 0.10 12.72
CA TRP A 206 3.65 0.59 11.90
C TRP A 206 2.58 1.31 12.73
N GLN A 207 2.34 0.88 13.97
CA GLN A 207 1.39 1.53 14.89
C GLN A 207 1.83 2.96 15.22
N ASP A 208 3.12 3.19 15.50
CA ASP A 208 3.65 4.52 15.75
C ASP A 208 3.56 5.43 14.52
N CYS A 209 3.83 4.88 13.33
CA CYS A 209 3.70 5.59 12.07
C CYS A 209 2.25 5.98 11.82
N LEU A 210 1.34 5.03 11.96
CA LEU A 210 -0.09 5.26 11.79
C LEU A 210 -0.64 6.28 12.79
N GLN A 211 -0.22 6.21 14.07
CA GLN A 211 -0.65 7.19 15.09
C GLN A 211 -0.24 8.62 14.71
N ARG A 212 0.92 8.81 14.06
CA ARG A 212 1.36 10.12 13.56
C ARG A 212 0.49 10.62 12.42
N VAL A 213 0.12 9.73 11.48
CA VAL A 213 -0.81 10.06 10.39
C VAL A 213 -2.18 10.44 10.94
N ILE A 214 -2.70 9.68 11.90
CA ILE A 214 -3.97 9.96 12.58
C ILE A 214 -3.93 11.33 13.26
N ASN A 215 -2.89 11.60 14.05
CA ASN A 215 -2.74 12.88 14.74
C ASN A 215 -2.63 14.05 13.73
N PHE A 216 -1.95 13.84 12.61
CA PHE A 216 -1.91 14.81 11.54
C PHE A 216 -3.30 15.08 10.95
N SER A 217 -4.03 14.02 10.60
CA SER A 217 -5.38 14.14 10.04
C SER A 217 -6.35 14.86 10.99
N ILE A 218 -6.30 14.55 12.29
CA ILE A 218 -7.12 15.22 13.31
C ILE A 218 -6.80 16.71 13.43
N ASN A 219 -5.51 17.08 13.33
CA ASN A 219 -5.05 18.46 13.47
C ASN A 219 -5.07 19.24 12.15
N SER A 220 -5.33 18.56 11.02
CA SER A 220 -5.49 19.23 9.74
C SER A 220 -6.81 20.01 9.74
N LYS A 221 -6.86 21.10 8.97
CA LYS A 221 -8.11 21.84 8.78
C LYS A 221 -9.07 21.13 7.83
N GLU A 222 -8.63 20.04 7.22
CA GLU A 222 -9.41 19.22 6.33
C GLU A 222 -10.15 18.16 7.16
N GLU A 223 -11.46 18.12 7.02
CA GLU A 223 -12.28 17.09 7.64
C GLU A 223 -12.02 15.73 6.96
N ASN A 224 -11.72 14.73 7.75
CA ASN A 224 -11.55 13.36 7.27
C ASN A 224 -12.55 12.42 7.97
N PRO A 225 -13.85 12.51 7.61
CA PRO A 225 -14.91 11.79 8.29
C PRO A 225 -14.75 10.26 8.16
N LYS A 226 -14.23 9.78 7.04
CA LYS A 226 -14.00 8.34 6.80
C LYS A 226 -12.99 7.76 7.79
N LEU A 227 -11.83 8.40 7.92
CA LEU A 227 -10.80 7.98 8.89
C LEU A 227 -11.33 8.09 10.32
N MET A 228 -12.03 9.17 10.66
CA MET A 228 -12.58 9.38 12.00
C MET A 228 -13.62 8.33 12.38
N GLU A 229 -14.45 7.90 11.43
CA GLU A 229 -15.39 6.80 11.65
C GLU A 229 -14.66 5.51 11.99
N ILE A 230 -13.62 5.15 11.22
CA ILE A 230 -12.82 3.94 11.47
C ILE A 230 -12.14 4.02 12.84
N ILE A 231 -11.47 5.13 13.15
CA ILE A 231 -10.78 5.32 14.44
C ILE A 231 -11.75 5.20 15.62
N SER A 232 -12.97 5.71 15.49
CA SER A 232 -13.98 5.61 16.55
C SER A 232 -14.38 4.18 16.89
N LYS A 233 -14.19 3.25 15.94
CA LYS A 233 -14.53 1.83 16.07
C LYS A 233 -13.36 0.99 16.61
N ILE A 234 -12.13 1.50 16.52
CA ILE A 234 -10.90 0.82 17.02
C ILE A 234 -10.73 1.02 18.54
N LYS A 235 -11.31 2.04 19.12
CA LYS A 235 -11.28 2.33 20.57
C LYS A 235 -12.20 1.40 21.35
#